data_60bb271f3a67131c96dc855891b1aab4
#
_entry.id   60bb271f3a67131c96dc855891b1aab4
#
_cell.length_a   1.000
_cell.length_b   1.000
_cell.length_c   1.000
_cell.angle_alpha   90.00
_cell.angle_beta   90.00
_cell.angle_gamma   90.00
#
_symmetry.space_group_name_H-M   'P 1'
#
loop_
_entity.id
_entity.type
_entity.pdbx_description
1 polymer ?
#
loop_
_entity_poly.entity_id
_entity_poly.type
_entity_poly.pdbx_seq_one_letter_code
_entity_poly.pdbx_strand_id
1 'polypeptide(L)'
;MKTAFETYRAELDAIREAGTYKSERIITTPQRSRIDTTAANGVVNMCANNYLGLSAHPRLIEAAKASYDKWGFGLSSVRFICGTQEIHKELEQRIAKFVGMEDAILYSSCFDANGGLFEVLLNADDAIISDELNHASIIDGVRLCKAKRYRYKNNNMEDLKKQLEDARAAGCKRIMIATDGVFSMDGYIANLKGICDLADEYDAM
;
A
#
# COMPACT_ATOMS: atom_id res chain seq x y z
N MET A 1 -5.12 -1.85 36.63
CA MET A 1 -6.02 -1.65 35.49
C MET A 1 -6.66 -0.25 35.46
N LYS A 2 -7.20 0.28 36.58
CA LYS A 2 -7.81 1.64 36.61
C LYS A 2 -6.85 2.75 36.12
N THR A 3 -5.58 2.71 36.55
CA THR A 3 -4.56 3.72 36.21
C THR A 3 -4.22 3.82 34.72
N ALA A 4 -4.16 2.69 33.99
CA ALA A 4 -3.90 2.70 32.54
C ALA A 4 -5.06 3.35 31.77
N PHE A 5 -6.31 3.03 32.11
CA PHE A 5 -7.47 3.67 31.48
C PHE A 5 -7.59 5.17 31.80
N GLU A 6 -7.19 5.58 32.99
CA GLU A 6 -7.15 7.00 33.36
C GLU A 6 -6.10 7.77 32.53
N THR A 7 -4.93 7.16 32.29
CA THR A 7 -3.91 7.76 31.40
C THR A 7 -4.43 7.95 29.99
N TYR A 8 -4.99 6.91 29.37
CA TYR A 8 -5.54 7.03 28.01
C TYR A 8 -6.74 8.00 27.93
N ARG A 9 -7.53 8.12 28.98
CA ARG A 9 -8.63 9.08 29.02
C ARG A 9 -8.10 10.51 29.03
N ALA A 10 -7.07 10.78 29.84
CA ALA A 10 -6.41 12.09 29.86
C ALA A 10 -5.77 12.44 28.52
N GLU A 11 -5.14 11.48 27.84
CA GLU A 11 -4.60 11.68 26.48
C GLU A 11 -5.71 12.01 25.47
N LEU A 12 -6.84 11.29 25.51
CA LEU A 12 -7.99 11.59 24.65
C LEU A 12 -8.59 12.98 24.91
N ASP A 13 -8.64 13.40 26.17
CA ASP A 13 -9.12 14.74 26.52
C ASP A 13 -8.15 15.82 26.03
N ALA A 14 -6.84 15.62 26.16
CA ALA A 14 -5.83 16.51 25.60
C ALA A 14 -5.92 16.61 24.05
N ILE A 15 -6.19 15.50 23.35
CA ILE A 15 -6.43 15.49 21.89
C ILE A 15 -7.67 16.31 21.53
N ARG A 16 -8.75 16.24 22.33
CA ARG A 16 -9.96 17.05 22.15
C ARG A 16 -9.71 18.52 22.38
N GLU A 17 -9.03 18.88 23.47
CA GLU A 17 -8.65 20.24 23.81
C GLU A 17 -7.74 20.87 22.75
N ALA A 18 -6.81 20.08 22.17
CA ALA A 18 -5.95 20.51 21.06
C ALA A 18 -6.70 20.67 19.72
N GLY A 19 -7.99 20.31 19.64
CA GLY A 19 -8.78 20.36 18.40
C GLY A 19 -8.35 19.34 17.33
N THR A 20 -7.54 18.34 17.70
CA THR A 20 -7.04 17.33 16.79
C THR A 20 -7.86 16.03 16.81
N TYR A 21 -8.89 15.95 17.66
CA TYR A 21 -9.81 14.82 17.67
C TYR A 21 -10.65 14.80 16.40
N LYS A 22 -10.54 13.69 15.64
CA LYS A 22 -11.29 13.51 14.40
C LYS A 22 -12.54 12.67 14.65
N SER A 23 -13.71 13.29 14.46
CA SER A 23 -14.98 12.57 14.43
C SER A 23 -15.20 11.95 13.04
N GLU A 24 -15.65 10.72 13.01
CA GLU A 24 -16.00 10.04 11.76
C GLU A 24 -17.28 10.61 11.16
N ARG A 25 -17.28 10.77 9.83
CA ARG A 25 -18.47 11.14 9.07
C ARG A 25 -19.13 9.88 8.55
N ILE A 26 -20.36 9.62 8.99
CA ILE A 26 -21.10 8.42 8.64
C ILE A 26 -21.76 8.60 7.28
N ILE A 27 -21.33 7.81 6.29
CA ILE A 27 -21.89 7.77 4.94
C ILE A 27 -23.07 6.79 4.94
N THR A 28 -24.19 7.21 4.34
CA THR A 28 -25.45 6.44 4.31
C THR A 28 -25.79 5.88 2.93
N THR A 29 -24.95 6.12 1.94
CA THR A 29 -25.08 5.62 0.57
C THR A 29 -23.86 4.80 0.14
N PRO A 30 -23.92 4.06 -0.98
CA PRO A 30 -22.71 3.50 -1.59
C PRO A 30 -21.69 4.58 -1.94
N GLN A 31 -20.40 4.21 -1.96
CA GLN A 31 -19.31 5.09 -2.37
C GLN A 31 -19.44 5.51 -3.84
N ARG A 32 -19.58 6.80 -4.06
CA ARG A 32 -19.69 7.45 -5.37
C ARG A 32 -19.10 8.86 -5.31
N SER A 33 -19.07 9.57 -6.43
CA SER A 33 -18.69 10.99 -6.49
C SER A 33 -19.65 11.91 -5.71
N ARG A 34 -20.92 11.50 -5.57
CA ARG A 34 -21.90 12.12 -4.68
C ARG A 34 -22.42 11.08 -3.71
N ILE A 35 -22.44 11.45 -2.45
CA ILE A 35 -22.84 10.58 -1.32
C ILE A 35 -23.76 11.36 -0.38
N ASP A 36 -24.55 10.61 0.38
CA ASP A 36 -25.27 11.13 1.52
C ASP A 36 -24.56 10.75 2.83
N THR A 37 -24.67 11.60 3.81
CA THR A 37 -24.17 11.36 5.16
C THR A 37 -25.26 11.60 6.18
N THR A 38 -25.06 11.22 7.43
CA THR A 38 -26.02 11.56 8.51
C THR A 38 -26.20 13.06 8.74
N ALA A 39 -25.29 13.89 8.23
CA ALA A 39 -25.32 15.34 8.42
C ALA A 39 -25.80 16.12 7.18
N ALA A 40 -25.68 15.56 5.96
CA ALA A 40 -26.02 16.25 4.72
C ALA A 40 -26.20 15.27 3.55
N ASN A 41 -27.06 15.63 2.59
CA ASN A 41 -27.31 14.88 1.36
C ASN A 41 -26.59 15.49 0.16
N GLY A 42 -26.24 14.68 -0.82
CA GLY A 42 -25.66 15.11 -2.10
C GLY A 42 -24.26 15.71 -1.99
N VAL A 43 -23.51 15.36 -0.94
CA VAL A 43 -22.15 15.85 -0.71
C VAL A 43 -21.20 15.33 -1.79
N VAL A 44 -20.35 16.21 -2.31
CA VAL A 44 -19.29 15.79 -3.25
C VAL A 44 -18.19 15.09 -2.47
N ASN A 45 -17.89 13.85 -2.85
CA ASN A 45 -16.87 13.04 -2.21
C ASN A 45 -15.53 13.18 -2.96
N MET A 46 -14.62 13.96 -2.39
CA MET A 46 -13.29 14.22 -2.94
C MET A 46 -12.17 13.42 -2.25
N CYS A 47 -12.52 12.58 -1.25
CA CYS A 47 -11.53 11.93 -0.38
C CYS A 47 -11.48 10.40 -0.54
N ALA A 48 -12.34 9.80 -1.34
CA ALA A 48 -12.41 8.35 -1.46
C ALA A 48 -11.29 7.78 -2.33
N ASN A 49 -10.75 6.62 -1.95
CA ASN A 49 -9.82 5.83 -2.77
C ASN A 49 -10.56 5.08 -3.91
N ASN A 50 -11.60 5.67 -4.45
CA ASN A 50 -12.42 5.13 -5.54
C ASN A 50 -12.01 5.74 -6.89
N TYR A 51 -10.72 5.76 -7.17
CA TYR A 51 -10.11 6.46 -8.32
C TYR A 51 -10.71 6.08 -9.68
N LEU A 52 -11.10 4.83 -9.86
CA LEU A 52 -11.72 4.32 -11.09
C LEU A 52 -13.25 4.30 -11.04
N GLY A 53 -13.88 4.74 -9.95
CA GLY A 53 -15.33 4.75 -9.79
C GLY A 53 -15.97 3.36 -9.71
N LEU A 54 -15.20 2.33 -9.39
CA LEU A 54 -15.66 0.93 -9.47
C LEU A 54 -16.37 0.40 -8.22
N SER A 55 -16.26 1.09 -7.08
CA SER A 55 -16.80 0.59 -5.79
C SER A 55 -18.29 0.25 -5.80
N ALA A 56 -19.09 0.95 -6.60
CA ALA A 56 -20.53 0.71 -6.75
C ALA A 56 -20.94 0.38 -8.21
N HIS A 57 -19.99 -0.16 -9.00
CA HIS A 57 -20.25 -0.48 -10.38
C HIS A 57 -21.17 -1.72 -10.48
N PRO A 58 -22.32 -1.67 -11.20
CA PRO A 58 -23.31 -2.76 -11.22
C PRO A 58 -22.73 -4.11 -11.63
N ARG A 59 -21.88 -4.15 -12.67
CA ARG A 59 -21.23 -5.39 -13.13
C ARG A 59 -20.34 -6.04 -12.06
N LEU A 60 -19.68 -5.24 -11.23
CA LEU A 60 -18.84 -5.78 -10.14
C LEU A 60 -19.71 -6.32 -9.01
N ILE A 61 -20.81 -5.62 -8.68
CA ILE A 61 -21.75 -6.09 -7.67
C ILE A 61 -22.37 -7.43 -8.10
N GLU A 62 -22.81 -7.55 -9.34
CA GLU A 62 -23.38 -8.81 -9.86
C GLU A 62 -22.33 -9.94 -9.91
N ALA A 63 -21.10 -9.65 -10.34
CA ALA A 63 -20.03 -10.64 -10.32
C ALA A 63 -19.71 -11.11 -8.88
N ALA A 64 -19.69 -10.21 -7.91
CA ALA A 64 -19.49 -10.57 -6.50
C ALA A 64 -20.63 -11.45 -5.98
N LYS A 65 -21.89 -11.14 -6.27
CA LYS A 65 -23.03 -11.96 -5.89
C LYS A 65 -22.95 -13.37 -6.49
N ALA A 66 -22.69 -13.45 -7.81
CA ALA A 66 -22.56 -14.73 -8.50
C ALA A 66 -21.39 -15.59 -7.99
N SER A 67 -20.34 -14.97 -7.46
CA SER A 67 -19.18 -15.69 -6.92
C SER A 67 -19.52 -16.49 -5.66
N TYR A 68 -20.49 -16.06 -4.88
CA TYR A 68 -20.88 -16.75 -3.65
C TYR A 68 -21.50 -18.12 -3.90
N ASP A 69 -22.23 -18.29 -5.00
CA ASP A 69 -22.82 -19.59 -5.37
C ASP A 69 -21.74 -20.63 -5.70
N LYS A 70 -20.62 -20.19 -6.28
CA LYS A 70 -19.52 -21.08 -6.69
C LYS A 70 -18.48 -21.28 -5.58
N TRP A 71 -18.11 -20.21 -4.87
CA TRP A 71 -16.96 -20.20 -3.99
C TRP A 71 -17.31 -20.11 -2.50
N GLY A 72 -18.58 -19.82 -2.16
CA GLY A 72 -19.03 -19.53 -0.81
C GLY A 72 -18.64 -18.10 -0.38
N PHE A 73 -19.03 -17.75 0.84
CA PHE A 73 -18.79 -16.41 1.40
C PHE A 73 -17.33 -16.19 1.84
N GLY A 74 -16.69 -17.21 2.39
CA GLY A 74 -15.34 -17.10 2.91
C GLY A 74 -14.46 -18.26 2.44
N LEU A 75 -13.20 -17.96 2.14
CA LEU A 75 -12.23 -18.95 1.67
C LEU A 75 -11.53 -19.70 2.81
N SER A 76 -11.71 -19.24 4.03
CA SER A 76 -11.60 -19.89 5.35
C SER A 76 -10.31 -20.62 5.68
N SER A 77 -9.20 -20.42 4.92
CA SER A 77 -7.91 -21.03 5.24
C SER A 77 -6.73 -20.24 4.68
N VAL A 78 -5.57 -20.46 5.31
CA VAL A 78 -4.28 -19.95 4.82
C VAL A 78 -3.91 -20.65 3.52
N ARG A 79 -3.46 -19.89 2.52
CA ARG A 79 -3.25 -20.37 1.15
C ARG A 79 -2.33 -21.57 1.05
N PHE A 80 -1.20 -21.56 1.73
CA PHE A 80 -0.21 -22.66 1.61
C PHE A 80 -0.58 -23.95 2.36
N ILE A 81 -1.58 -23.91 3.25
CA ILE A 81 -2.04 -25.11 3.96
C ILE A 81 -3.15 -25.80 3.15
N CYS A 82 -4.34 -25.17 3.07
CA CYS A 82 -5.50 -25.72 2.34
C CYS A 82 -6.43 -24.61 1.82
N GLY A 83 -5.94 -23.36 1.68
CA GLY A 83 -6.76 -22.20 1.31
C GLY A 83 -6.58 -21.73 -0.13
N THR A 84 -5.69 -22.33 -0.94
CA THR A 84 -5.55 -21.95 -2.33
C THR A 84 -6.67 -22.58 -3.17
N GLN A 85 -7.51 -21.74 -3.74
CA GLN A 85 -8.59 -22.12 -4.64
C GLN A 85 -8.26 -21.72 -6.09
N GLU A 86 -8.99 -22.27 -7.03
CA GLU A 86 -8.84 -21.99 -8.48
C GLU A 86 -8.93 -20.48 -8.77
N ILE A 87 -9.85 -19.76 -8.13
CA ILE A 87 -10.05 -18.32 -8.32
C ILE A 87 -8.80 -17.50 -7.97
N HIS A 88 -8.00 -17.92 -6.98
CA HIS A 88 -6.73 -17.25 -6.68
C HIS A 88 -5.75 -17.38 -7.84
N LYS A 89 -5.60 -18.59 -8.39
CA LYS A 89 -4.67 -18.84 -9.48
C LYS A 89 -5.11 -18.17 -10.78
N GLU A 90 -6.41 -18.16 -11.07
CA GLU A 90 -6.97 -17.42 -12.20
C GLU A 90 -6.68 -15.92 -12.09
N LEU A 91 -6.88 -15.33 -10.92
CA LEU A 91 -6.62 -13.90 -10.71
C LEU A 91 -5.12 -13.58 -10.82
N GLU A 92 -4.24 -14.39 -10.22
CA GLU A 92 -2.79 -14.24 -10.33
C GLU A 92 -2.33 -14.26 -11.79
N GLN A 93 -2.79 -15.22 -12.59
CA GLN A 93 -2.46 -15.32 -14.01
C GLN A 93 -2.95 -14.10 -14.81
N ARG A 94 -4.17 -13.63 -14.53
CA ARG A 94 -4.73 -12.43 -15.20
C ARG A 94 -3.95 -11.18 -14.86
N ILE A 95 -3.56 -10.99 -13.60
CA ILE A 95 -2.75 -9.86 -13.15
C ILE A 95 -1.37 -9.93 -13.79
N ALA A 96 -0.68 -11.07 -13.73
CA ALA A 96 0.62 -11.26 -14.33
C ALA A 96 0.62 -10.90 -15.82
N LYS A 97 -0.37 -11.42 -16.57
CA LYS A 97 -0.56 -11.09 -17.98
C LYS A 97 -0.81 -9.60 -18.21
N PHE A 98 -1.64 -8.97 -17.37
CA PHE A 98 -1.99 -7.55 -17.50
C PHE A 98 -0.79 -6.63 -17.30
N VAL A 99 0.09 -6.95 -16.35
CA VAL A 99 1.29 -6.15 -16.06
C VAL A 99 2.54 -6.62 -16.83
N GLY A 100 2.43 -7.67 -17.66
CA GLY A 100 3.53 -8.19 -18.47
C GLY A 100 4.60 -8.94 -17.67
N MET A 101 4.22 -9.55 -16.54
CA MET A 101 5.11 -10.33 -15.68
C MET A 101 4.86 -11.84 -15.84
N GLU A 102 5.81 -12.66 -15.41
CA GLU A 102 5.73 -14.13 -15.49
C GLU A 102 4.71 -14.70 -14.50
N ASP A 103 4.62 -14.14 -13.31
CA ASP A 103 3.70 -14.58 -12.25
C ASP A 103 3.27 -13.42 -11.36
N ALA A 104 2.30 -13.66 -10.49
CA ALA A 104 1.80 -12.75 -9.48
C ALA A 104 1.46 -13.49 -8.19
N ILE A 105 1.55 -12.80 -7.07
CA ILE A 105 1.09 -13.29 -5.76
C ILE A 105 0.08 -12.31 -5.17
N LEU A 106 -0.99 -12.83 -4.58
CA LEU A 106 -2.05 -12.04 -3.96
C LEU A 106 -1.84 -11.86 -2.46
N TYR A 107 -2.12 -10.68 -1.99
CA TYR A 107 -2.25 -10.33 -0.59
C TYR A 107 -3.65 -9.79 -0.28
N SER A 108 -4.07 -9.83 0.99
CA SER A 108 -5.38 -9.35 1.43
C SER A 108 -5.53 -7.82 1.32
N SER A 109 -4.42 -7.10 1.36
CA SER A 109 -4.35 -5.65 1.16
C SER A 109 -3.01 -5.22 0.61
N CYS A 110 -2.94 -3.99 0.08
CA CYS A 110 -1.67 -3.37 -0.30
C CYS A 110 -0.76 -3.16 0.92
N PHE A 111 -1.33 -2.90 2.09
CA PHE A 111 -0.59 -2.78 3.34
C PHE A 111 0.12 -4.09 3.71
N ASP A 112 -0.61 -5.22 3.62
CA ASP A 112 -0.03 -6.55 3.87
C ASP A 112 1.05 -6.91 2.84
N ALA A 113 0.84 -6.55 1.57
CA ALA A 113 1.84 -6.76 0.52
C ALA A 113 3.14 -6.01 0.84
N ASN A 114 3.06 -4.73 1.19
CA ASN A 114 4.24 -3.93 1.55
C ASN A 114 4.88 -4.42 2.85
N GLY A 115 4.11 -4.87 3.83
CA GLY A 115 4.61 -5.47 5.07
C GLY A 115 5.34 -6.78 4.85
N GLY A 116 4.89 -7.59 3.89
CA GLY A 116 5.43 -8.92 3.60
C GLY A 116 6.54 -8.98 2.55
N LEU A 117 6.78 -7.90 1.81
CA LEU A 117 7.69 -7.91 0.66
C LEU A 117 9.17 -7.86 1.05
N PHE A 118 9.54 -6.84 1.80
CA PHE A 118 10.96 -6.47 1.98
C PHE A 118 11.72 -7.47 2.83
N GLU A 119 11.14 -7.93 3.95
CA GLU A 119 11.80 -8.89 4.85
C GLU A 119 12.02 -10.25 4.19
N VAL A 120 11.15 -10.64 3.26
CA VAL A 120 11.25 -11.92 2.53
C VAL A 120 12.34 -11.88 1.47
N LEU A 121 12.50 -10.74 0.78
CA LEU A 121 13.42 -10.62 -0.35
C LEU A 121 14.83 -10.18 0.05
N LEU A 122 14.98 -9.46 1.16
CA LEU A 122 16.22 -8.79 1.54
C LEU A 122 16.66 -9.15 2.96
N ASN A 123 17.96 -9.03 3.19
CA ASN A 123 18.59 -9.31 4.49
C ASN A 123 19.57 -8.18 4.91
N ALA A 124 20.33 -8.36 5.98
CA ALA A 124 21.23 -7.34 6.53
C ALA A 124 22.39 -6.93 5.60
N ASP A 125 22.72 -7.75 4.59
CA ASP A 125 23.75 -7.43 3.59
C ASP A 125 23.23 -6.60 2.43
N ASP A 126 21.93 -6.35 2.38
CA ASP A 126 21.23 -5.69 1.28
C ASP A 126 20.85 -4.25 1.65
N ALA A 127 20.31 -3.50 0.68
CA ALA A 127 19.84 -2.14 0.86
C ALA A 127 18.41 -1.93 0.33
N ILE A 128 17.66 -1.06 0.99
CA ILE A 128 16.41 -0.48 0.48
C ILE A 128 16.60 1.02 0.37
N ILE A 129 16.30 1.57 -0.81
CA ILE A 129 16.30 3.00 -1.07
C ILE A 129 14.86 3.44 -1.30
N SER A 130 14.28 4.16 -0.34
CA SER A 130 12.87 4.53 -0.32
C SER A 130 12.68 6.00 -0.65
N ASP A 131 11.69 6.33 -1.48
CA ASP A 131 11.23 7.71 -1.65
C ASP A 131 10.71 8.27 -0.31
N GLU A 132 10.99 9.52 -0.01
CA GLU A 132 10.64 10.14 1.28
C GLU A 132 9.14 10.33 1.49
N LEU A 133 8.35 10.41 0.42
CA LEU A 133 6.91 10.59 0.45
C LEU A 133 6.12 9.28 0.30
N ASN A 134 6.80 8.14 0.31
CA ASN A 134 6.14 6.84 0.23
C ASN A 134 5.05 6.66 1.27
N HIS A 135 4.03 5.90 0.90
CA HIS A 135 2.92 5.54 1.78
C HIS A 135 3.41 4.87 3.07
N ALA A 136 2.71 5.10 4.17
CA ALA A 136 3.04 4.55 5.49
C ALA A 136 3.30 3.04 5.48
N SER A 137 2.56 2.26 4.69
CA SER A 137 2.74 0.82 4.58
C SER A 137 4.11 0.42 4.02
N ILE A 138 4.65 1.18 3.05
CA ILE A 138 6.00 0.98 2.52
C ILE A 138 7.03 1.33 3.62
N ILE A 139 6.83 2.45 4.30
CA ILE A 139 7.72 2.88 5.40
C ILE A 139 7.75 1.81 6.50
N ASP A 140 6.60 1.27 6.89
CA ASP A 140 6.51 0.25 7.93
C ASP A 140 7.09 -1.08 7.47
N GLY A 141 6.85 -1.50 6.23
CA GLY A 141 7.48 -2.68 5.64
C GLY A 141 9.00 -2.58 5.59
N VAL A 142 9.53 -1.40 5.21
CA VAL A 142 10.98 -1.11 5.25
C VAL A 142 11.52 -1.16 6.68
N ARG A 143 10.75 -0.70 7.68
CA ARG A 143 11.14 -0.78 9.10
C ARG A 143 11.23 -2.21 9.64
N LEU A 144 10.40 -3.12 9.15
CA LEU A 144 10.41 -4.52 9.55
C LEU A 144 11.62 -5.27 8.97
N CYS A 145 12.14 -4.83 7.83
CA CYS A 145 13.26 -5.47 7.16
C CYS A 145 14.61 -5.14 7.83
N LYS A 146 15.54 -6.08 7.79
CA LYS A 146 16.91 -5.94 8.35
C LYS A 146 17.88 -5.28 7.37
N ALA A 147 17.51 -5.05 6.12
CA ALA A 147 18.34 -4.39 5.12
C ALA A 147 18.72 -2.95 5.55
N LYS A 148 19.86 -2.47 5.07
CA LYS A 148 20.28 -1.09 5.28
C LYS A 148 19.29 -0.16 4.60
N ARG A 149 18.90 0.92 5.29
CA ARG A 149 17.83 1.83 4.85
C ARG A 149 18.43 3.14 4.39
N TYR A 150 18.11 3.49 3.14
CA TYR A 150 18.44 4.77 2.52
C TYR A 150 17.13 5.47 2.13
N ARG A 151 17.15 6.78 2.08
CA ARG A 151 15.99 7.58 1.69
C ARG A 151 16.45 8.68 0.74
N TYR A 152 15.73 8.85 -0.36
CA TYR A 152 15.96 9.94 -1.30
C TYR A 152 14.78 10.91 -1.34
N LYS A 153 15.05 12.16 -1.71
CA LYS A 153 14.04 13.21 -1.83
C LYS A 153 13.10 12.90 -2.98
N ASN A 154 11.81 13.15 -2.77
CA ASN A 154 10.77 12.84 -3.75
C ASN A 154 11.12 13.33 -5.15
N ASN A 155 11.03 12.43 -6.13
CA ASN A 155 11.34 12.68 -7.55
C ASN A 155 12.73 13.28 -7.85
N ASN A 156 13.67 13.22 -6.92
CA ASN A 156 15.03 13.74 -7.12
C ASN A 156 15.98 12.62 -7.57
N MET A 157 16.24 12.55 -8.87
CA MET A 157 17.09 11.52 -9.48
C MET A 157 18.57 11.66 -9.09
N GLU A 158 19.06 12.88 -8.84
CA GLU A 158 20.44 13.10 -8.38
C GLU A 158 20.63 12.56 -6.94
N ASP A 159 19.64 12.79 -6.07
CA ASP A 159 19.69 12.24 -4.71
C ASP A 159 19.51 10.71 -4.72
N LEU A 160 18.61 10.16 -5.58
CA LEU A 160 18.50 8.72 -5.77
C LEU A 160 19.82 8.10 -6.21
N LYS A 161 20.49 8.69 -7.22
CA LYS A 161 21.81 8.24 -7.69
C LYS A 161 22.83 8.22 -6.55
N LYS A 162 22.89 9.29 -5.78
CA LYS A 162 23.77 9.38 -4.62
C LYS A 162 23.51 8.24 -3.61
N GLN A 163 22.23 7.96 -3.29
CA GLN A 163 21.91 6.87 -2.35
C GLN A 163 22.29 5.49 -2.92
N LEU A 164 22.20 5.29 -4.23
CA LEU A 164 22.67 4.07 -4.91
C LEU A 164 24.19 3.92 -4.79
N GLU A 165 24.93 4.99 -5.04
CA GLU A 165 26.39 5.04 -4.88
C GLU A 165 26.80 4.74 -3.44
N ASP A 166 26.16 5.37 -2.46
CA ASP A 166 26.40 5.14 -1.04
C ASP A 166 26.13 3.69 -0.64
N ALA A 167 25.04 3.10 -1.13
CA ALA A 167 24.71 1.69 -0.87
C ALA A 167 25.75 0.74 -1.48
N ARG A 168 26.20 0.98 -2.72
CA ARG A 168 27.26 0.18 -3.35
C ARG A 168 28.60 0.35 -2.62
N ALA A 169 28.98 1.56 -2.26
CA ALA A 169 30.20 1.83 -1.48
C ALA A 169 30.17 1.14 -0.10
N ALA A 170 28.99 1.00 0.50
CA ALA A 170 28.81 0.27 1.76
C ALA A 170 28.80 -1.27 1.60
N GLY A 171 29.04 -1.78 0.38
CA GLY A 171 29.13 -3.20 0.06
C GLY A 171 27.79 -3.96 0.07
N CYS A 172 26.67 -3.25 -0.10
CA CYS A 172 25.38 -3.91 -0.18
C CYS A 172 25.29 -4.80 -1.42
N LYS A 173 24.81 -6.05 -1.22
CA LYS A 173 24.76 -7.08 -2.28
C LYS A 173 23.62 -6.82 -3.24
N ARG A 174 22.39 -6.76 -2.71
CA ARG A 174 21.17 -6.45 -3.46
C ARG A 174 20.69 -5.06 -3.05
N ILE A 175 20.21 -4.31 -4.00
CA ILE A 175 19.62 -3.00 -3.76
C ILE A 175 18.20 -3.02 -4.32
N MET A 176 17.24 -2.58 -3.53
CA MET A 176 15.86 -2.41 -3.94
C MET A 176 15.46 -0.95 -3.81
N ILE A 177 14.91 -0.37 -4.88
CA ILE A 177 14.30 0.95 -4.87
C ILE A 177 12.81 0.78 -4.63
N ALA A 178 12.25 1.52 -3.70
CA ALA A 178 10.83 1.49 -3.38
C ALA A 178 10.20 2.88 -3.56
N THR A 179 9.14 2.95 -4.36
CA THR A 179 8.41 4.19 -4.62
C THR A 179 6.92 3.92 -4.85
N ASP A 180 6.07 4.88 -4.47
CA ASP A 180 4.71 4.96 -5.01
C ASP A 180 4.74 5.45 -6.47
N GLY A 181 3.82 5.00 -7.30
CA GLY A 181 3.65 5.51 -8.66
C GLY A 181 2.95 6.87 -8.69
N VAL A 182 1.98 7.06 -7.77
CA VAL A 182 1.25 8.31 -7.55
C VAL A 182 1.16 8.55 -6.05
N PHE A 183 1.69 9.67 -5.60
CA PHE A 183 1.70 10.05 -4.18
C PHE A 183 0.36 10.71 -3.83
N SER A 184 -0.52 9.99 -3.14
CA SER A 184 -1.92 10.34 -2.96
C SER A 184 -2.16 11.63 -2.15
N MET A 185 -1.25 11.99 -1.24
CA MET A 185 -1.40 13.18 -0.40
C MET A 185 -1.03 14.46 -1.15
N ASP A 186 -0.08 14.39 -2.08
CA ASP A 186 0.50 15.55 -2.76
C ASP A 186 0.12 15.61 -4.24
N GLY A 187 -0.35 14.49 -4.81
CA GLY A 187 -0.73 14.37 -6.22
C GLY A 187 0.46 14.28 -7.18
N TYR A 188 1.66 14.04 -6.69
CA TYR A 188 2.84 13.84 -7.52
C TYR A 188 2.81 12.49 -8.23
N ILE A 189 3.34 12.46 -9.45
CA ILE A 189 3.57 11.24 -10.22
C ILE A 189 5.07 10.95 -10.20
N ALA A 190 5.45 9.72 -9.88
CA ALA A 190 6.84 9.32 -9.84
C ALA A 190 7.49 9.37 -11.24
N ASN A 191 8.74 9.79 -11.31
CA ASN A 191 9.57 9.68 -12.51
C ASN A 191 10.04 8.23 -12.69
N LEU A 192 9.10 7.32 -13.00
CA LEU A 192 9.41 5.89 -13.12
C LEU A 192 10.50 5.61 -14.15
N LYS A 193 10.52 6.36 -15.27
CA LYS A 193 11.57 6.17 -16.26
C LYS A 193 12.96 6.47 -15.70
N GLY A 194 13.13 7.61 -15.03
CA GLY A 194 14.42 7.96 -14.42
C GLY A 194 14.83 7.01 -13.30
N ILE A 195 13.85 6.50 -12.53
CA ILE A 195 14.11 5.49 -11.49
C ILE A 195 14.57 4.18 -12.12
N CYS A 196 13.92 3.70 -13.19
CA CYS A 196 14.30 2.47 -13.89
C CYS A 196 15.66 2.62 -14.58
N ASP A 197 15.94 3.75 -15.22
CA ASP A 197 17.23 4.00 -15.85
C ASP A 197 18.38 3.91 -14.81
N LEU A 198 18.18 4.45 -13.61
CA LEU A 198 19.14 4.34 -12.51
C LEU A 198 19.18 2.91 -11.91
N ALA A 199 18.05 2.23 -11.83
CA ALA A 199 18.03 0.84 -11.37
C ALA A 199 18.87 -0.05 -12.29
N ASP A 200 18.74 0.12 -13.61
CA ASP A 200 19.54 -0.61 -14.61
C ASP A 200 21.03 -0.24 -14.51
N GLU A 201 21.37 1.07 -14.37
CA GLU A 201 22.76 1.54 -14.23
C GLU A 201 23.47 0.94 -13.02
N TYR A 202 22.73 0.75 -11.91
CA TYR A 202 23.28 0.30 -10.62
C TYR A 202 22.94 -1.16 -10.28
N ASP A 203 22.40 -1.94 -11.22
CA ASP A 203 21.94 -3.33 -10.99
C ASP A 203 21.04 -3.43 -9.74
N ALA A 204 20.04 -2.54 -9.64
CA ALA A 204 19.06 -2.49 -8.57
C ALA A 204 17.67 -2.97 -9.07
N MET A 205 16.86 -3.46 -8.12
CA MET A 205 15.46 -3.85 -8.37
C MET A 205 14.53 -2.67 -8.09
#